data_d0a956cbcf431f7947c4f8982cd4e2be
#
_entry.id   d0a956cbcf431f7947c4f8982cd4e2be
#
_cell.length_a   1.000
_cell.length_b   1.000
_cell.length_c   1.000
_cell.angle_alpha   90.00
_cell.angle_beta   90.00
_cell.angle_gamma   90.00
#
_symmetry.space_group_name_H-M   'P 1'
#
loop_
_entity.id
_entity.type
_entity.pdbx_description
1 polymer ?
#
loop_
_entity_poly.entity_id
_entity_poly.type
_entity_poly.pdbx_seq_one_letter_code
_entity_poly.pdbx_strand_id
1 'polypeptide(L)'
;REIKKKAEQLHAEGQPYQISLVTGASGCQSLEGDLANVHAIKFRGPFSTNKDFRTHTNLGEIDYEDMHLGHVAERLRRGFYGEIDWAIIEVSDLDELDTVCRAYLTTAGGIVPTIVRLAKRIIIELNRFHSPDSKLLHDVYECAEYPHRQPIPLLSVGQRIGTNYVEIDPKKIVGVIDSNIEEEARGFVDPNADLTRIGQNVVDFFLSDMKAGHIPPTMFPIQS
;
A
#
# COMPACT_ATOMS: atom_id res chain seq x y z
N ARG A 1 -14.79 1.67 7.79
CA ARG A 1 -16.14 2.16 8.23
C ARG A 1 -16.53 1.53 9.56
N GLU A 2 -16.41 0.21 9.73
CA GLU A 2 -16.81 -0.46 10.98
C GLU A 2 -15.95 -0.06 12.18
N ILE A 3 -14.64 0.12 12.01
CA ILE A 3 -13.74 0.61 13.06
C ILE A 3 -14.17 2.02 13.52
N LYS A 4 -14.54 2.91 12.59
CA LYS A 4 -15.07 4.25 12.91
C LYS A 4 -16.32 4.16 13.76
N LYS A 5 -17.33 3.38 13.33
CA LYS A 5 -18.57 3.19 14.09
C LYS A 5 -18.32 2.66 15.49
N LYS A 6 -17.39 1.69 15.60
CA LYS A 6 -17.03 1.13 16.92
C LYS A 6 -16.36 2.16 17.81
N ALA A 7 -15.47 2.99 17.24
CA ALA A 7 -14.85 4.09 17.97
C ALA A 7 -15.88 5.11 18.47
N GLU A 8 -16.79 5.55 17.59
CA GLU A 8 -17.88 6.48 17.94
C GLU A 8 -18.75 5.93 19.07
N GLN A 9 -19.14 4.64 18.99
CA GLN A 9 -19.92 3.98 20.03
C GLN A 9 -19.18 3.98 21.37
N LEU A 10 -17.94 3.50 21.41
CA LEU A 10 -17.16 3.39 22.63
C LEU A 10 -16.89 4.75 23.27
N HIS A 11 -16.58 5.77 22.46
CA HIS A 11 -16.40 7.14 22.95
C HIS A 11 -17.70 7.71 23.55
N ALA A 12 -18.84 7.44 22.93
CA ALA A 12 -20.14 7.83 23.50
C ALA A 12 -20.44 7.16 24.85
N GLU A 13 -19.90 5.97 25.07
CA GLU A 13 -19.96 5.23 26.34
C GLU A 13 -18.89 5.66 27.35
N GLY A 14 -18.06 6.68 27.00
CA GLY A 14 -16.95 7.14 27.84
C GLY A 14 -15.75 6.19 27.88
N GLN A 15 -15.67 5.23 26.95
CA GLN A 15 -14.58 4.28 26.85
C GLN A 15 -13.56 4.77 25.82
N PRO A 16 -12.27 4.91 26.18
CA PRO A 16 -11.24 5.29 25.21
C PRO A 16 -11.00 4.15 24.21
N TYR A 17 -11.00 4.49 22.93
CA TYR A 17 -10.70 3.55 21.87
C TYR A 17 -9.77 4.20 20.84
N GLN A 18 -8.56 3.71 20.77
CA GLN A 18 -7.57 4.18 19.81
C GLN A 18 -6.74 3.01 19.28
N ILE A 19 -6.30 3.13 18.05
CA ILE A 19 -5.44 2.17 17.37
C ILE A 19 -4.10 2.81 16.97
N SER A 20 -3.06 1.99 16.93
CA SER A 20 -1.82 2.33 16.24
C SER A 20 -1.90 1.79 14.83
N LEU A 21 -1.73 2.67 13.85
CA LEU A 21 -1.91 2.36 12.44
C LEU A 21 -0.58 2.49 11.69
N VAL A 22 -0.14 1.43 11.04
CA VAL A 22 1.00 1.44 10.13
C VAL A 22 0.52 1.01 8.75
N THR A 23 0.74 1.87 7.76
CA THR A 23 0.45 1.57 6.35
C THR A 23 1.72 1.80 5.53
N GLY A 24 1.64 1.64 4.23
CA GLY A 24 2.61 2.27 3.32
C GLY A 24 2.27 3.76 3.14
N ALA A 25 2.46 4.29 1.95
CA ALA A 25 1.89 5.59 1.61
C ALA A 25 0.36 5.47 1.55
N SER A 26 -0.33 6.39 2.18
CA SER A 26 -1.79 6.47 2.13
C SER A 26 -2.26 7.92 2.17
N GLY A 27 -3.46 8.15 1.68
CA GLY A 27 -4.12 9.45 1.68
C GLY A 27 -5.65 9.29 1.67
N CYS A 28 -6.10 8.08 1.94
CA CYS A 28 -7.48 7.66 1.85
C CYS A 28 -8.33 8.36 2.93
N GLN A 29 -9.44 8.97 2.52
CA GLN A 29 -10.36 9.63 3.45
C GLN A 29 -11.09 8.64 4.34
N SER A 30 -11.54 7.53 3.77
CA SER A 30 -12.33 6.52 4.51
C SER A 30 -11.51 5.78 5.57
N LEU A 31 -10.20 5.75 5.46
CA LEU A 31 -9.31 5.15 6.45
C LEU A 31 -8.76 6.22 7.40
N GLU A 32 -7.92 7.11 6.90
CA GLU A 32 -7.13 8.02 7.76
C GLU A 32 -7.93 9.23 8.25
N GLY A 33 -8.62 9.93 7.32
CA GLY A 33 -9.37 11.11 7.66
C GLY A 33 -10.54 10.80 8.59
N ASP A 34 -11.30 9.77 8.26
CA ASP A 34 -12.46 9.34 9.04
C ASP A 34 -12.08 8.88 10.45
N LEU A 35 -11.00 8.13 10.58
CA LEU A 35 -10.54 7.67 11.90
C LEU A 35 -9.91 8.79 12.72
N ALA A 36 -9.21 9.74 12.08
CA ALA A 36 -8.69 10.92 12.75
C ALA A 36 -9.83 11.79 13.31
N ASN A 37 -10.87 12.06 12.49
CA ASN A 37 -12.02 12.86 12.88
C ASN A 37 -12.82 12.31 14.07
N VAL A 38 -12.74 11.01 14.34
CA VAL A 38 -13.35 10.38 15.51
C VAL A 38 -12.34 10.07 16.62
N HIS A 39 -11.11 10.64 16.55
CA HIS A 39 -10.03 10.45 17.53
C HIS A 39 -9.67 8.97 17.79
N ALA A 40 -9.81 8.12 16.77
CA ALA A 40 -9.55 6.69 16.87
C ALA A 40 -8.09 6.32 16.57
N ILE A 41 -7.23 7.27 16.19
CA ILE A 41 -5.82 7.03 15.90
C ILE A 41 -4.98 7.58 17.04
N LYS A 42 -4.19 6.71 17.68
CA LYS A 42 -3.17 7.11 18.64
C LYS A 42 -1.84 7.40 17.94
N PHE A 43 -1.42 6.49 17.09
CA PHE A 43 -0.15 6.54 16.36
C PHE A 43 -0.37 6.23 14.88
N ARG A 44 0.39 6.90 14.00
CA ARG A 44 0.39 6.66 12.58
C ARG A 44 1.80 6.81 11.98
N GLY A 45 2.22 5.84 11.21
CA GLY A 45 3.42 5.89 10.38
C GLY A 45 3.19 5.22 9.03
N PRO A 46 4.01 5.52 8.02
CA PRO A 46 4.99 6.60 7.94
C PRO A 46 4.51 7.86 7.18
N PHE A 47 3.67 7.73 6.16
CA PHE A 47 3.38 8.81 5.23
C PHE A 47 1.88 8.96 4.97
N SER A 48 1.36 10.18 5.04
CA SER A 48 -0.03 10.48 4.70
C SER A 48 -0.18 11.79 3.95
N THR A 49 -1.04 11.80 2.93
CA THR A 49 -1.45 13.00 2.20
C THR A 49 -2.83 13.51 2.64
N ASN A 50 -3.52 12.82 3.55
CA ASN A 50 -4.87 13.20 3.97
C ASN A 50 -4.87 14.51 4.77
N LYS A 51 -5.78 15.42 4.44
CA LYS A 51 -5.87 16.76 5.05
C LYS A 51 -6.35 16.70 6.50
N ASP A 52 -7.39 15.91 6.77
CA ASP A 52 -7.98 15.82 8.11
C ASP A 52 -6.97 15.19 9.07
N PHE A 53 -6.35 14.09 8.66
CA PHE A 53 -5.27 13.47 9.40
C PHE A 53 -4.14 14.47 9.76
N ARG A 54 -3.66 15.24 8.79
CA ARG A 54 -2.61 16.25 9.03
C ARG A 54 -3.06 17.34 10.01
N THR A 55 -4.34 17.72 9.97
CA THR A 55 -4.88 18.69 10.91
C THR A 55 -4.76 18.17 12.35
N HIS A 56 -5.24 16.95 12.62
CA HIS A 56 -5.15 16.33 13.93
C HIS A 56 -3.71 16.09 14.40
N THR A 57 -2.83 15.70 13.48
CA THR A 57 -1.39 15.56 13.76
C THR A 57 -0.75 16.89 14.15
N ASN A 58 -1.05 17.97 13.43
CA ASN A 58 -0.51 19.31 13.73
C ASN A 58 -1.02 19.89 15.06
N LEU A 59 -2.19 19.45 15.52
CA LEU A 59 -2.73 19.76 16.84
C LEU A 59 -2.10 18.93 17.97
N GLY A 60 -1.26 17.96 17.64
CA GLY A 60 -0.63 17.06 18.63
C GLY A 60 -1.58 15.97 19.17
N GLU A 61 -2.67 15.69 18.47
CA GLU A 61 -3.67 14.71 18.88
C GLU A 61 -3.31 13.29 18.41
N ILE A 62 -2.42 13.18 17.43
CA ILE A 62 -1.93 11.92 16.87
C ILE A 62 -0.41 11.91 16.91
N ASP A 63 0.18 10.88 17.50
CA ASP A 63 1.61 10.61 17.41
C ASP A 63 1.94 10.17 15.98
N TYR A 64 2.81 10.92 15.31
CA TYR A 64 3.16 10.67 13.92
C TYR A 64 4.67 10.49 13.74
N GLU A 65 5.06 9.44 13.04
CA GLU A 65 6.45 9.24 12.63
C GLU A 65 6.55 9.28 11.11
N ASP A 66 7.22 10.32 10.60
CA ASP A 66 7.58 10.39 9.18
C ASP A 66 8.87 9.62 8.90
N MET A 67 8.90 8.90 7.79
CA MET A 67 10.10 8.22 7.35
C MET A 67 10.06 7.91 5.85
N HIS A 68 11.24 7.63 5.31
CA HIS A 68 11.34 7.14 3.95
C HIS A 68 10.64 5.79 3.79
N LEU A 69 9.73 5.67 2.82
CA LEU A 69 8.91 4.47 2.62
C LEU A 69 9.72 3.19 2.46
N GLY A 70 10.89 3.26 1.84
CA GLY A 70 11.80 2.12 1.70
C GLY A 70 12.31 1.53 3.01
N HIS A 71 12.22 2.25 4.13
CA HIS A 71 12.67 1.77 5.44
C HIS A 71 11.56 1.10 6.26
N VAL A 72 10.30 1.30 5.88
CA VAL A 72 9.16 0.84 6.70
C VAL A 72 9.15 -0.66 6.90
N ALA A 73 9.28 -1.41 5.81
CA ALA A 73 9.28 -2.88 5.86
C ALA A 73 10.43 -3.42 6.74
N GLU A 74 11.62 -2.83 6.65
CA GLU A 74 12.76 -3.22 7.48
C GLU A 74 12.52 -2.92 8.95
N ARG A 75 11.98 -1.74 9.29
CA ARG A 75 11.67 -1.38 10.68
C ARG A 75 10.59 -2.28 11.28
N LEU A 76 9.56 -2.61 10.51
CA LEU A 76 8.55 -3.58 10.92
C LEU A 76 9.18 -4.94 11.23
N ARG A 77 10.03 -5.46 10.35
CA ARG A 77 10.72 -6.75 10.54
C ARG A 77 11.65 -6.76 11.76
N ARG A 78 12.22 -5.60 12.10
CA ARG A 78 13.08 -5.43 13.29
C ARG A 78 12.31 -5.12 14.58
N GLY A 79 10.97 -5.08 14.52
CA GLY A 79 10.11 -4.89 15.68
C GLY A 79 10.08 -3.47 16.24
N PHE A 80 10.48 -2.43 15.49
CA PHE A 80 10.46 -1.04 15.97
C PHE A 80 9.05 -0.56 16.36
N TYR A 81 8.02 -1.12 15.74
CA TYR A 81 6.63 -0.80 16.04
C TYR A 81 5.95 -1.82 16.95
N GLY A 82 6.72 -2.76 17.50
CA GLY A 82 6.20 -3.88 18.27
C GLY A 82 5.52 -4.93 17.37
N GLU A 83 4.67 -5.73 17.98
CA GLU A 83 3.94 -6.80 17.29
C GLU A 83 2.77 -6.24 16.48
N ILE A 84 2.53 -6.83 15.31
CA ILE A 84 1.38 -6.52 14.47
C ILE A 84 0.23 -7.48 14.82
N ASP A 85 -0.76 -6.98 15.52
CA ASP A 85 -1.91 -7.81 15.92
C ASP A 85 -2.82 -8.14 14.74
N TRP A 86 -3.07 -7.15 13.87
CA TRP A 86 -3.98 -7.26 12.75
C TRP A 86 -3.37 -6.72 11.47
N ALA A 87 -3.54 -7.45 10.36
CA ALA A 87 -3.41 -6.93 9.02
C ALA A 87 -4.79 -6.88 8.36
N ILE A 88 -5.05 -5.80 7.64
CA ILE A 88 -6.19 -5.69 6.73
C ILE A 88 -5.58 -5.41 5.37
N ILE A 89 -5.81 -6.29 4.42
CA ILE A 89 -5.24 -6.19 3.07
C ILE A 89 -6.34 -6.25 2.03
N GLU A 90 -6.19 -5.47 0.98
CA GLU A 90 -7.05 -5.52 -0.19
C GLU A 90 -6.40 -6.37 -1.27
N VAL A 91 -7.19 -7.22 -1.91
CA VAL A 91 -6.75 -8.12 -2.97
C VAL A 91 -7.76 -8.14 -4.12
N SER A 92 -7.27 -8.39 -5.33
CA SER A 92 -8.10 -8.54 -6.52
C SER A 92 -8.60 -9.98 -6.72
N ASP A 93 -7.86 -10.95 -6.20
CA ASP A 93 -8.21 -12.36 -6.30
C ASP A 93 -7.47 -13.21 -5.24
N LEU A 94 -7.97 -14.42 -5.01
CA LEU A 94 -7.43 -15.40 -4.06
C LEU A 94 -7.41 -16.78 -4.68
N ASP A 95 -6.30 -17.51 -4.53
CA ASP A 95 -6.24 -18.95 -4.76
C ASP A 95 -6.07 -19.64 -3.40
N GLU A 96 -7.07 -20.40 -2.98
CA GLU A 96 -7.02 -21.20 -1.77
C GLU A 96 -6.42 -22.58 -2.10
N LEU A 97 -5.31 -22.91 -1.44
CA LEU A 97 -4.64 -24.19 -1.52
C LEU A 97 -4.62 -24.82 -0.11
N ASP A 98 -4.44 -26.11 -0.01
CA ASP A 98 -4.51 -26.83 1.28
C ASP A 98 -3.58 -26.27 2.37
N THR A 99 -2.42 -25.76 2.00
CA THR A 99 -1.38 -25.34 2.92
C THR A 99 -1.05 -23.84 2.88
N VAL A 100 -1.52 -23.14 1.85
CA VAL A 100 -1.21 -21.72 1.63
C VAL A 100 -2.35 -21.06 0.88
N CYS A 101 -2.60 -19.78 1.18
CA CYS A 101 -3.48 -18.94 0.39
C CYS A 101 -2.61 -17.97 -0.44
N ARG A 102 -2.84 -17.89 -1.74
CA ARG A 102 -2.19 -16.92 -2.63
C ARG A 102 -3.09 -15.73 -2.85
N ALA A 103 -2.63 -14.59 -2.41
CA ALA A 103 -3.35 -13.31 -2.52
C ALA A 103 -2.75 -12.47 -3.64
N TYR A 104 -3.57 -12.08 -4.61
CA TYR A 104 -3.18 -11.20 -5.70
C TYR A 104 -3.57 -9.77 -5.34
N LEU A 105 -2.56 -8.92 -5.23
CA LEU A 105 -2.74 -7.55 -4.78
C LEU A 105 -3.46 -6.71 -5.84
N THR A 106 -4.07 -5.61 -5.41
CA THR A 106 -4.67 -4.60 -6.27
C THR A 106 -3.59 -3.67 -6.84
N THR A 107 -3.86 -2.39 -7.02
CA THR A 107 -2.88 -1.42 -7.54
C THR A 107 -1.75 -1.13 -6.56
N ALA A 108 -1.98 -1.34 -5.26
CA ALA A 108 -1.03 -1.04 -4.19
C ALA A 108 -0.44 -2.31 -3.57
N GLY A 109 0.82 -2.62 -3.89
CA GLY A 109 1.57 -3.71 -3.26
C GLY A 109 2.27 -3.30 -1.96
N GLY A 110 3.00 -2.21 -2.02
CA GLY A 110 3.66 -1.59 -0.87
C GLY A 110 4.38 -2.57 0.07
N ILE A 111 4.03 -2.49 1.35
CA ILE A 111 4.61 -3.31 2.42
C ILE A 111 3.77 -4.56 2.76
N VAL A 112 2.76 -4.87 1.97
CA VAL A 112 1.82 -5.98 2.23
C VAL A 112 2.54 -7.31 2.46
N PRO A 113 3.56 -7.73 1.67
CA PRO A 113 4.27 -8.99 1.93
C PRO A 113 4.86 -9.06 3.34
N THR A 114 5.45 -7.97 3.81
CA THR A 114 6.00 -7.89 5.17
C THR A 114 4.90 -7.91 6.23
N ILE A 115 3.80 -7.18 6.03
CA ILE A 115 2.70 -7.09 7.01
C ILE A 115 2.04 -8.46 7.20
N VAL A 116 1.70 -9.17 6.14
CA VAL A 116 1.03 -10.49 6.26
C VAL A 116 1.93 -11.53 6.93
N ARG A 117 3.24 -11.43 6.71
CA ARG A 117 4.20 -12.31 7.41
C ARG A 117 4.22 -12.05 8.91
N LEU A 118 4.20 -10.79 9.33
CA LEU A 118 4.34 -10.39 10.73
C LEU A 118 3.03 -10.42 11.52
N ALA A 119 1.90 -10.17 10.87
CA ALA A 119 0.62 -10.10 11.54
C ALA A 119 0.22 -11.43 12.19
N LYS A 120 -0.42 -11.33 13.36
CA LYS A 120 -1.01 -12.47 14.06
C LYS A 120 -2.33 -12.91 13.40
N ARG A 121 -3.12 -11.96 12.91
CA ARG A 121 -4.44 -12.18 12.30
C ARG A 121 -4.58 -11.32 11.05
N ILE A 122 -5.28 -11.85 10.05
CA ILE A 122 -5.43 -11.19 8.76
C ILE A 122 -6.91 -11.16 8.39
N ILE A 123 -7.39 -9.98 8.01
CA ILE A 123 -8.66 -9.79 7.31
C ILE A 123 -8.32 -9.47 5.86
N ILE A 124 -8.96 -10.15 4.93
CA ILE A 124 -8.78 -9.94 3.50
C ILE A 124 -10.03 -9.26 2.95
N GLU A 125 -9.86 -8.12 2.30
CA GLU A 125 -10.89 -7.51 1.46
C GLU A 125 -10.66 -7.96 0.02
N LEU A 126 -11.57 -8.77 -0.49
CA LEU A 126 -11.57 -9.23 -1.88
C LEU A 126 -12.40 -8.26 -2.70
N ASN A 127 -11.72 -7.32 -3.35
CA ASN A 127 -12.37 -6.25 -4.08
C ASN A 127 -12.57 -6.62 -5.56
N ARG A 128 -13.82 -6.91 -5.93
CA ARG A 128 -14.23 -7.32 -7.28
C ARG A 128 -14.26 -6.18 -8.30
N PHE A 129 -14.02 -4.96 -7.88
CA PHE A 129 -13.90 -3.81 -8.79
C PHE A 129 -12.68 -3.94 -9.72
N HIS A 130 -11.61 -4.55 -9.22
CA HIS A 130 -10.38 -4.73 -9.98
C HIS A 130 -10.50 -5.82 -11.04
N SER A 131 -9.90 -5.56 -12.21
CA SER A 131 -9.82 -6.55 -13.28
C SER A 131 -9.05 -7.80 -12.83
N PRO A 132 -9.44 -9.01 -13.27
CA PRO A 132 -8.64 -10.22 -13.08
C PRO A 132 -7.20 -10.11 -13.60
N ASP A 133 -6.94 -9.23 -14.57
CA ASP A 133 -5.59 -8.96 -15.09
C ASP A 133 -4.69 -8.24 -14.08
N SER A 134 -5.23 -7.72 -12.99
CA SER A 134 -4.46 -7.18 -11.87
C SER A 134 -3.42 -8.15 -11.31
N LYS A 135 -3.64 -9.46 -11.49
CA LYS A 135 -2.64 -10.50 -11.16
C LYS A 135 -1.28 -10.31 -11.83
N LEU A 136 -1.20 -9.52 -12.89
CA LEU A 136 0.04 -9.28 -13.64
C LEU A 136 0.79 -8.00 -13.21
N LEU A 137 0.23 -7.21 -12.30
CA LEU A 137 0.78 -5.90 -11.95
C LEU A 137 2.05 -5.97 -11.10
N HIS A 138 2.19 -6.97 -10.25
CA HIS A 138 3.24 -6.99 -9.24
C HIS A 138 4.28 -8.06 -9.48
N ASP A 139 5.51 -7.74 -9.09
CA ASP A 139 6.58 -8.67 -8.80
C ASP A 139 6.83 -8.64 -7.30
N VAL A 140 6.43 -9.68 -6.60
CA VAL A 140 6.62 -9.81 -5.16
C VAL A 140 7.93 -10.55 -4.90
N TYR A 141 8.93 -9.83 -4.42
CA TYR A 141 10.23 -10.38 -4.09
C TYR A 141 10.68 -9.89 -2.72
N GLU A 142 10.68 -10.78 -1.75
CA GLU A 142 11.22 -10.49 -0.43
C GLU A 142 12.71 -10.85 -0.38
N CYS A 143 13.57 -9.86 -0.22
CA CYS A 143 14.98 -10.07 0.02
C CYS A 143 15.21 -10.84 1.32
N ALA A 144 16.23 -11.70 1.33
CA ALA A 144 16.67 -12.34 2.56
C ALA A 144 17.05 -11.32 3.63
N GLU A 145 16.86 -11.68 4.89
CA GLU A 145 17.26 -10.84 6.01
C GLU A 145 18.78 -10.72 6.14
N TYR A 146 19.21 -9.60 6.70
CA TYR A 146 20.62 -9.41 7.05
C TYR A 146 21.08 -10.52 8.03
N PRO A 147 22.28 -11.08 7.90
CA PRO A 147 23.35 -10.71 6.97
C PRO A 147 23.33 -11.45 5.61
N HIS A 148 22.26 -12.16 5.28
CA HIS A 148 22.20 -13.07 4.13
C HIS A 148 21.64 -12.42 2.86
N ARG A 149 21.56 -11.10 2.81
CA ARG A 149 21.07 -10.37 1.63
C ARG A 149 21.95 -10.64 0.42
N GLN A 150 21.29 -10.92 -0.69
CA GLN A 150 21.92 -11.07 -2.00
C GLN A 150 21.44 -9.94 -2.93
N PRO A 151 22.18 -9.60 -3.97
CA PRO A 151 21.69 -8.71 -5.01
C PRO A 151 20.38 -9.22 -5.59
N ILE A 152 19.47 -8.30 -5.93
CA ILE A 152 18.23 -8.66 -6.62
C ILE A 152 18.60 -9.32 -7.96
N PRO A 153 18.07 -10.52 -8.28
CA PRO A 153 18.46 -11.28 -9.47
C PRO A 153 17.80 -10.73 -10.74
N LEU A 154 18.03 -9.45 -11.04
CA LEU A 154 17.53 -8.76 -12.21
C LEU A 154 18.68 -8.55 -13.19
N LEU A 155 18.68 -9.28 -14.31
CA LEU A 155 19.77 -9.33 -15.26
C LEU A 155 19.44 -8.67 -16.61
N SER A 156 18.18 -8.41 -16.86
CA SER A 156 17.73 -7.81 -18.14
C SER A 156 16.50 -6.94 -17.97
N VAL A 157 16.31 -5.99 -18.89
CA VAL A 157 15.10 -5.16 -18.98
C VAL A 157 13.88 -6.06 -19.26
N GLY A 158 12.80 -5.85 -18.53
CA GLY A 158 11.58 -6.66 -18.67
C GLY A 158 11.61 -8.02 -17.98
N GLN A 159 12.72 -8.38 -17.33
CA GLN A 159 12.75 -9.58 -16.50
C GLN A 159 11.84 -9.41 -15.29
N ARG A 160 10.98 -10.39 -15.05
CA ARG A 160 10.19 -10.47 -13.82
C ARG A 160 10.93 -11.26 -12.76
N ILE A 161 10.69 -10.92 -11.49
CA ILE A 161 11.31 -11.59 -10.34
C ILE A 161 10.24 -12.00 -9.33
N GLY A 162 10.55 -13.01 -8.51
CA GLY A 162 9.64 -13.47 -7.46
C GLY A 162 8.33 -14.04 -8.00
N THR A 163 7.25 -13.67 -7.36
CA THR A 163 5.88 -14.14 -7.69
C THR A 163 4.97 -12.97 -7.97
N ASN A 164 3.82 -13.22 -8.59
CA ASN A 164 2.77 -12.23 -8.78
C ASN A 164 1.70 -12.25 -7.66
N TYR A 165 1.99 -12.94 -6.56
CA TYR A 165 1.11 -13.09 -5.41
C TYR A 165 1.89 -13.00 -4.11
N VAL A 166 1.17 -12.78 -3.02
CA VAL A 166 1.66 -12.91 -1.65
C VAL A 166 1.15 -14.21 -1.05
N GLU A 167 2.03 -14.97 -0.40
CA GLU A 167 1.64 -16.20 0.30
C GLU A 167 1.21 -15.86 1.74
N ILE A 168 0.06 -16.41 2.13
CA ILE A 168 -0.53 -16.22 3.45
C ILE A 168 -0.79 -17.57 4.09
N ASP A 169 -0.39 -17.74 5.34
CA ASP A 169 -0.78 -18.88 6.16
C ASP A 169 -2.29 -18.84 6.40
N PRO A 170 -3.08 -19.83 5.91
CA PRO A 170 -4.53 -19.84 6.08
C PRO A 170 -4.98 -19.74 7.55
N LYS A 171 -4.16 -20.22 8.48
CA LYS A 171 -4.46 -20.16 9.93
C LYS A 171 -4.51 -18.74 10.49
N LYS A 172 -3.89 -17.78 9.81
CA LYS A 172 -3.93 -16.37 10.19
C LYS A 172 -5.18 -15.65 9.65
N ILE A 173 -5.82 -16.19 8.63
CA ILE A 173 -7.00 -15.57 8.01
C ILE A 173 -8.21 -15.76 8.90
N VAL A 174 -8.72 -14.67 9.43
CA VAL A 174 -9.91 -14.67 10.33
C VAL A 174 -11.19 -14.28 9.61
N GLY A 175 -11.08 -13.75 8.40
CA GLY A 175 -12.24 -13.43 7.58
C GLY A 175 -11.85 -12.90 6.22
N VAL A 176 -12.74 -13.12 5.26
CA VAL A 176 -12.69 -12.56 3.91
C VAL A 176 -13.96 -11.74 3.71
N ILE A 177 -13.79 -10.49 3.28
CA ILE A 177 -14.89 -9.57 2.99
C ILE A 177 -14.94 -9.40 1.48
N ASP A 178 -16.07 -9.73 0.87
CA ASP A 178 -16.29 -9.47 -0.55
C ASP A 178 -16.78 -8.04 -0.74
N SER A 179 -16.12 -7.26 -1.58
CA SER A 179 -16.46 -5.89 -1.87
C SER A 179 -16.41 -5.61 -3.38
N ASN A 180 -17.02 -4.51 -3.78
CA ASN A 180 -16.95 -4.01 -5.14
C ASN A 180 -16.94 -2.48 -5.07
N ILE A 181 -15.80 -1.95 -4.62
CA ILE A 181 -15.63 -0.53 -4.29
C ILE A 181 -14.50 0.02 -5.15
N GLU A 182 -14.76 1.14 -5.81
CA GLU A 182 -13.72 1.88 -6.52
C GLU A 182 -12.66 2.37 -5.53
N GLU A 183 -11.41 2.24 -5.94
CA GLU A 183 -10.27 2.67 -5.14
C GLU A 183 -10.31 4.19 -4.92
N GLU A 184 -10.14 4.63 -3.69
CA GLU A 184 -10.00 6.06 -3.35
C GLU A 184 -8.63 6.60 -3.80
N ALA A 185 -8.40 6.61 -5.11
CA ALA A 185 -7.19 7.19 -5.67
C ALA A 185 -7.30 8.72 -5.70
N ARG A 186 -6.17 9.40 -5.52
CA ARG A 186 -6.10 10.84 -5.74
C ARG A 186 -6.26 11.11 -7.24
N GLY A 187 -7.30 11.83 -7.61
CA GLY A 187 -7.53 12.23 -9.00
C GLY A 187 -6.39 13.09 -9.55
N PHE A 188 -6.14 12.99 -10.84
CA PHE A 188 -5.24 13.90 -11.54
C PHE A 188 -5.88 15.28 -11.64
N VAL A 189 -5.04 16.31 -11.56
CA VAL A 189 -5.48 17.68 -11.82
C VAL A 189 -5.69 17.83 -13.33
N ASP A 190 -6.81 18.45 -13.73
CA ASP A 190 -7.05 18.76 -15.15
C ASP A 190 -5.90 19.61 -15.68
N PRO A 191 -5.29 19.24 -16.82
CA PRO A 191 -4.13 19.94 -17.36
C PRO A 191 -4.52 21.33 -17.84
N ASN A 192 -3.85 22.35 -17.33
CA ASN A 192 -3.88 23.70 -17.89
C ASN A 192 -2.86 23.83 -19.05
N ALA A 193 -2.79 25.00 -19.66
CA ALA A 193 -1.89 25.25 -20.79
C ALA A 193 -0.43 24.99 -20.47
N ASP A 194 0.02 25.33 -19.26
CA ASP A 194 1.41 25.13 -18.83
C ASP A 194 1.73 23.65 -18.62
N LEU A 195 0.83 22.90 -17.96
CA LEU A 195 0.99 21.46 -17.77
C LEU A 195 0.98 20.71 -19.11
N THR A 196 0.10 21.12 -20.03
CA THR A 196 0.08 20.57 -21.39
C THR A 196 1.40 20.81 -22.12
N ARG A 197 1.95 22.03 -22.00
CA ARG A 197 3.25 22.35 -22.61
C ARG A 197 4.41 21.58 -21.99
N ILE A 198 4.40 21.39 -20.68
CA ILE A 198 5.39 20.53 -20.00
C ILE A 198 5.31 19.11 -20.53
N GLY A 199 4.10 18.54 -20.59
CA GLY A 199 3.89 17.20 -21.15
C GLY A 199 4.39 17.07 -22.59
N GLN A 200 4.11 18.06 -23.44
CA GLN A 200 4.59 18.07 -24.82
C GLN A 200 6.14 18.11 -24.89
N ASN A 201 6.78 18.93 -24.06
CA ASN A 201 8.25 18.99 -24.02
C ASN A 201 8.87 17.64 -23.61
N VAL A 202 8.24 16.91 -22.69
CA VAL A 202 8.68 15.56 -22.28
C VAL A 202 8.53 14.57 -23.43
N VAL A 203 7.41 14.60 -24.15
CA VAL A 203 7.18 13.74 -25.33
C VAL A 203 8.21 14.04 -26.43
N ASP A 204 8.44 15.32 -26.74
CA ASP A 204 9.39 15.74 -27.76
C ASP A 204 10.82 15.31 -27.40
N PHE A 205 11.20 15.40 -26.13
CA PHE A 205 12.48 14.92 -25.63
C PHE A 205 12.65 13.42 -25.87
N PHE A 206 11.68 12.59 -25.47
CA PHE A 206 11.74 11.14 -25.69
C PHE A 206 11.78 10.76 -27.16
N LEU A 207 10.97 11.42 -28.00
CA LEU A 207 11.00 11.17 -29.44
C LEU A 207 12.33 11.53 -30.06
N SER A 208 12.98 12.61 -29.61
CA SER A 208 14.32 13.00 -30.03
C SER A 208 15.35 11.95 -29.66
N ASP A 209 15.32 11.45 -28.43
CA ASP A 209 16.23 10.44 -27.90
C ASP A 209 16.06 9.08 -28.60
N MET A 210 14.82 8.69 -28.91
CA MET A 210 14.54 7.50 -29.70
C MET A 210 15.12 7.63 -31.11
N LYS A 211 14.97 8.79 -31.77
CA LYS A 211 15.56 9.06 -33.10
C LYS A 211 17.08 9.04 -33.06
N ALA A 212 17.68 9.49 -31.98
CA ALA A 212 19.12 9.45 -31.77
C ALA A 212 19.68 8.05 -31.44
N GLY A 213 18.79 7.07 -31.16
CA GLY A 213 19.16 5.70 -30.80
C GLY A 213 19.60 5.54 -29.35
N HIS A 214 19.35 6.53 -28.49
CA HIS A 214 19.67 6.46 -27.06
C HIS A 214 18.63 5.64 -26.28
N ILE A 215 17.40 5.65 -26.74
CA ILE A 215 16.28 4.90 -26.15
C ILE A 215 15.73 3.94 -27.20
N PRO A 216 15.51 2.65 -26.88
CA PRO A 216 14.91 1.72 -27.82
C PRO A 216 13.46 2.12 -28.11
N PRO A 217 12.98 1.98 -29.36
CA PRO A 217 11.63 2.44 -29.76
C PRO A 217 10.49 1.56 -29.22
N THR A 218 10.81 0.44 -28.59
CA THR A 218 9.82 -0.61 -28.31
C THR A 218 9.46 -0.78 -26.85
N MET A 219 10.32 -0.48 -25.91
CA MET A 219 9.99 -0.60 -24.49
C MET A 219 11.03 0.10 -23.63
N PHE A 220 10.61 1.12 -22.92
CA PHE A 220 11.40 1.69 -21.83
C PHE A 220 10.48 2.01 -20.63
N PRO A 221 10.91 1.69 -19.41
CA PRO A 221 10.13 1.99 -18.23
C PRO A 221 10.13 3.49 -17.93
N ILE A 222 8.97 4.03 -17.61
CA ILE A 222 8.82 5.39 -17.11
C ILE A 222 8.25 5.27 -15.69
N GLN A 223 8.88 5.96 -14.76
CA GLN A 223 8.37 6.12 -13.40
C GLN A 223 8.03 7.60 -13.17
N SER A 224 6.81 7.88 -12.75
CA SER A 224 6.30 9.21 -12.41
C SER A 224 6.13 9.40 -10.90
#